data_82103371fdc10b6c1a0ebaad10b2431a
#
_entry.id   82103371fdc10b6c1a0ebaad10b2431a
#
_cell.length_a   1.000
_cell.length_b   1.000
_cell.length_c   1.000
_cell.angle_alpha   90.00
_cell.angle_beta   90.00
_cell.angle_gamma   90.00
#
_symmetry.space_group_name_H-M   'P 1'
#
loop_
_entity.id
_entity.type
_entity.pdbx_description
1 polymer ?
#
loop_
_entity_poly.entity_id
_entity_poly.type
_entity_poly.pdbx_seq_one_letter_code
_entity_poly.pdbx_strand_id
1 'polypeptide(L)'
;MKILSRVIDRVKSVYQYEKTTHIDAGAIQNVMIIFVIVMMLINIQNFRLGEYFVTALTLVVSGISIFAILALGYSDKIYVICMASVVIFLILSIPISLLGPNRGFALLWFFLMPIVSIVLLGMPFGIPVSGSFGIYITVMFYTPLKGLLIYDYPKYYLFYYPIFYWSFCIIVVVMDIFYKRYQMNQEENERSLERDVTEA
;
A
#
# COMPACT_ATOMS: atom_id res chain seq x y z
N MET A 1 17.65 -17.76 -19.58
CA MET A 1 16.77 -16.97 -20.43
C MET A 1 15.31 -17.41 -20.41
N LYS A 2 14.94 -18.69 -20.58
CA LYS A 2 13.52 -19.15 -20.59
C LYS A 2 12.72 -18.88 -19.30
N ILE A 3 13.35 -18.84 -18.13
CA ILE A 3 12.65 -18.56 -16.86
C ILE A 3 12.29 -17.07 -16.77
N LEU A 4 13.23 -16.20 -17.12
CA LEU A 4 13.03 -14.75 -17.08
C LEU A 4 11.94 -14.30 -18.06
N SER A 5 11.93 -14.85 -19.30
CA SER A 5 10.85 -14.54 -20.25
C SER A 5 9.49 -14.97 -19.73
N ARG A 6 9.35 -16.15 -19.14
CA ARG A 6 8.09 -16.60 -18.53
C ARG A 6 7.61 -15.69 -17.40
N VAL A 7 8.54 -15.18 -16.57
CA VAL A 7 8.19 -14.24 -15.51
C VAL A 7 7.70 -12.92 -16.11
N ILE A 8 8.40 -12.39 -17.11
CA ILE A 8 8.02 -11.15 -17.80
C ILE A 8 6.64 -11.28 -18.45
N ASP A 9 6.40 -12.41 -19.14
CA ASP A 9 5.10 -12.64 -19.80
C ASP A 9 3.97 -12.74 -18.77
N ARG A 10 4.23 -13.36 -17.61
CA ARG A 10 3.26 -13.41 -16.50
C ARG A 10 2.94 -12.03 -15.93
N VAL A 11 3.96 -11.20 -15.70
CA VAL A 11 3.76 -9.82 -15.21
C VAL A 11 2.97 -9.01 -16.21
N LYS A 12 3.27 -9.14 -17.51
CA LYS A 12 2.53 -8.46 -18.57
C LYS A 12 1.06 -8.88 -18.63
N SER A 13 0.75 -10.18 -18.49
CA SER A 13 -0.64 -10.66 -18.51
C SER A 13 -1.45 -10.11 -17.34
N VAL A 14 -0.89 -10.11 -16.13
CA VAL A 14 -1.53 -9.55 -14.94
C VAL A 14 -1.75 -8.04 -15.08
N TYR A 15 -0.73 -7.31 -15.58
CA TYR A 15 -0.84 -5.88 -15.84
C TYR A 15 -1.94 -5.55 -16.84
N GLN A 16 -2.08 -6.34 -17.90
CA GLN A 16 -3.11 -6.15 -18.91
C GLN A 16 -4.50 -6.44 -18.34
N TYR A 17 -4.63 -7.50 -17.54
CA TYR A 17 -5.86 -7.86 -16.83
C TYR A 17 -6.33 -6.72 -15.91
N GLU A 18 -5.45 -6.15 -15.09
CA GLU A 18 -5.79 -5.02 -14.21
C GLU A 18 -6.27 -3.79 -14.99
N LYS A 19 -5.68 -3.52 -16.15
CA LYS A 19 -6.07 -2.38 -16.97
C LYS A 19 -7.50 -2.51 -17.52
N THR A 20 -7.97 -3.75 -17.69
CA THR A 20 -9.29 -4.05 -18.26
C THR A 20 -10.37 -4.36 -17.22
N THR A 21 -9.96 -4.74 -16.00
CA THR A 21 -10.90 -5.11 -14.94
C THR A 21 -11.34 -3.87 -14.17
N HIS A 22 -12.64 -3.71 -13.97
CA HIS A 22 -13.19 -2.65 -13.14
C HIS A 22 -12.81 -2.88 -11.68
N ILE A 23 -12.28 -1.82 -11.05
CA ILE A 23 -11.98 -1.83 -9.62
C ILE A 23 -13.30 -1.89 -8.85
N ASP A 24 -13.45 -2.91 -8.02
CA ASP A 24 -14.63 -3.03 -7.15
C ASP A 24 -14.55 -2.01 -6.01
N ALA A 25 -15.41 -0.97 -6.10
CA ALA A 25 -15.50 0.06 -5.08
C ALA A 25 -15.87 -0.49 -3.70
N GLY A 26 -16.70 -1.54 -3.64
CA GLY A 26 -17.09 -2.19 -2.39
C GLY A 26 -15.93 -2.87 -1.70
N ALA A 27 -15.09 -3.59 -2.45
CA ALA A 27 -13.88 -4.21 -1.91
C ALA A 27 -12.91 -3.16 -1.36
N ILE A 28 -12.71 -2.05 -2.07
CA ILE A 28 -11.87 -0.94 -1.61
C ILE A 28 -12.44 -0.33 -0.33
N GLN A 29 -13.74 -0.04 -0.28
CA GLN A 29 -14.38 0.51 0.91
C GLN A 29 -14.17 -0.39 2.13
N ASN A 30 -14.35 -1.71 1.98
CA ASN A 30 -14.13 -2.66 3.07
C ASN A 30 -12.67 -2.64 3.58
N VAL A 31 -11.68 -2.60 2.70
CA VAL A 31 -10.26 -2.48 3.08
C VAL A 31 -10.01 -1.17 3.81
N MET A 32 -10.55 -0.05 3.33
CA MET A 32 -10.41 1.26 3.98
C MET A 32 -11.11 1.32 5.35
N ILE A 33 -12.26 0.68 5.52
CA ILE A 33 -12.95 0.59 6.81
C ILE A 33 -12.08 -0.15 7.83
N ILE A 34 -11.53 -1.32 7.44
CA ILE A 34 -10.61 -2.07 8.31
C ILE A 34 -9.39 -1.20 8.68
N PHE A 35 -8.81 -0.49 7.72
CA PHE A 35 -7.70 0.42 7.94
C PHE A 35 -8.06 1.52 8.96
N VAL A 36 -9.22 2.16 8.83
CA VAL A 36 -9.70 3.20 9.77
C VAL A 36 -9.88 2.63 11.18
N ILE A 37 -10.46 1.44 11.31
CA ILE A 37 -10.63 0.79 12.62
C ILE A 37 -9.27 0.57 13.29
N VAL A 38 -8.30 0.02 12.55
CA VAL A 38 -6.93 -0.20 13.06
C VAL A 38 -6.28 1.13 13.46
N MET A 39 -6.40 2.18 12.63
CA MET A 39 -5.85 3.50 12.95
C MET A 39 -6.49 4.14 14.18
N MET A 40 -7.80 3.94 14.40
CA MET A 40 -8.46 4.42 15.61
C MET A 40 -7.97 3.71 16.88
N LEU A 41 -7.72 2.40 16.83
CA LEU A 41 -7.12 1.66 17.95
C LEU A 41 -5.72 2.17 18.28
N ILE A 42 -4.92 2.45 17.24
CA ILE A 42 -3.59 3.05 17.39
C ILE A 42 -3.67 4.44 18.00
N ASN A 43 -4.64 5.26 17.58
CA ASN A 43 -4.86 6.59 18.14
C ASN A 43 -5.12 6.56 19.64
N ILE A 44 -5.97 5.64 20.09
CA ILE A 44 -6.25 5.48 21.52
C ILE A 44 -4.95 5.13 22.27
N GLN A 45 -4.13 4.26 21.72
CA GLN A 45 -2.86 3.87 22.35
C GLN A 45 -1.85 5.02 22.38
N ASN A 46 -1.66 5.74 21.27
CA ASN A 46 -0.78 6.89 21.18
C ASN A 46 -1.19 8.01 22.15
N PHE A 47 -2.49 8.28 22.26
CA PHE A 47 -3.02 9.24 23.21
C PHE A 47 -2.70 8.85 24.67
N ARG A 48 -2.88 7.57 25.02
CA ARG A 48 -2.53 7.05 26.36
C ARG A 48 -1.03 7.15 26.68
N LEU A 49 -0.19 7.05 25.67
CA LEU A 49 1.28 7.16 25.81
C LEU A 49 1.75 8.63 25.84
N GLY A 50 0.86 9.61 25.68
CA GLY A 50 1.20 11.02 25.61
C GLY A 50 1.80 11.48 24.29
N GLU A 51 1.74 10.65 23.25
CA GLU A 51 2.28 10.93 21.91
C GLU A 51 1.25 11.78 21.11
N TYR A 52 0.97 12.99 21.59
CA TYR A 52 -0.11 13.84 21.03
C TYR A 52 0.11 14.23 19.58
N PHE A 53 1.38 14.43 19.16
CA PHE A 53 1.70 14.77 17.77
C PHE A 53 1.32 13.62 16.83
N VAL A 54 1.72 12.38 17.18
CA VAL A 54 1.38 11.18 16.39
C VAL A 54 -0.12 10.96 16.37
N THR A 55 -0.78 11.14 17.52
CA THR A 55 -2.23 11.04 17.63
C THR A 55 -2.92 12.03 16.68
N ALA A 56 -2.49 13.30 16.68
CA ALA A 56 -3.05 14.30 15.76
C ALA A 56 -2.85 13.91 14.28
N LEU A 57 -1.65 13.45 13.94
CA LEU A 57 -1.30 13.05 12.56
C LEU A 57 -2.12 11.85 12.10
N THR A 58 -2.24 10.82 12.94
CA THR A 58 -3.02 9.62 12.63
C THR A 58 -4.53 9.87 12.62
N LEU A 59 -5.03 10.84 13.40
CA LEU A 59 -6.42 11.33 13.30
C LEU A 59 -6.69 12.02 11.96
N VAL A 60 -5.74 12.82 11.47
CA VAL A 60 -5.86 13.43 10.13
C VAL A 60 -5.93 12.34 9.05
N VAL A 61 -5.06 11.32 9.11
CA VAL A 61 -5.08 10.18 8.16
C VAL A 61 -6.42 9.44 8.23
N SER A 62 -6.91 9.18 9.45
CA SER A 62 -8.21 8.51 9.64
C SER A 62 -9.37 9.35 9.08
N GLY A 63 -9.35 10.66 9.29
CA GLY A 63 -10.35 11.60 8.75
C GLY A 63 -10.36 11.61 7.22
N ILE A 64 -9.18 11.65 6.59
CA ILE A 64 -9.03 11.56 5.12
C ILE A 64 -9.56 10.24 4.62
N SER A 65 -9.26 9.13 5.30
CA SER A 65 -9.75 7.80 4.92
C SER A 65 -11.26 7.69 5.03
N ILE A 66 -11.88 8.24 6.09
CA ILE A 66 -13.34 8.30 6.24
C ILE A 66 -13.95 9.12 5.11
N PHE A 67 -13.39 10.31 4.81
CA PHE A 67 -13.84 11.13 3.70
C PHE A 67 -13.75 10.38 2.36
N ALA A 68 -12.66 9.66 2.12
CA ALA A 68 -12.48 8.86 0.92
C ALA A 68 -13.53 7.73 0.82
N ILE A 69 -13.84 7.03 1.94
CA ILE A 69 -14.90 6.01 1.98
C ILE A 69 -16.25 6.60 1.58
N LEU A 70 -16.60 7.76 2.14
CA LEU A 70 -17.84 8.45 1.80
C LEU A 70 -17.84 8.90 0.33
N ALA A 71 -16.73 9.48 -0.15
CA ALA A 71 -16.62 9.94 -1.53
C ALA A 71 -16.72 8.79 -2.55
N LEU A 72 -16.21 7.60 -2.23
CA LEU A 72 -16.35 6.40 -3.06
C LEU A 72 -17.81 5.94 -3.20
N GLY A 73 -18.67 6.23 -2.22
CA GLY A 73 -20.10 5.92 -2.29
C GLY A 73 -20.91 6.86 -3.19
N TYR A 74 -20.37 8.04 -3.53
CA TYR A 74 -21.09 9.07 -4.29
C TYR A 74 -20.43 9.46 -5.61
N SER A 75 -19.26 8.94 -5.93
CA SER A 75 -18.47 9.38 -7.08
C SER A 75 -17.96 8.22 -7.91
N ASP A 76 -18.11 8.33 -9.22
CA ASP A 76 -17.54 7.38 -10.19
C ASP A 76 -16.02 7.53 -10.36
N LYS A 77 -15.41 8.54 -9.68
CA LYS A 77 -13.97 8.84 -9.80
C LYS A 77 -13.14 8.05 -8.77
N ILE A 78 -13.39 6.78 -8.61
CA ILE A 78 -12.78 5.88 -7.62
C ILE A 78 -11.25 6.02 -7.63
N TYR A 79 -10.66 5.93 -8.81
CA TYR A 79 -9.21 5.99 -8.98
C TYR A 79 -8.59 7.30 -8.47
N VAL A 80 -9.25 8.44 -8.74
CA VAL A 80 -8.74 9.76 -8.30
C VAL A 80 -8.76 9.87 -6.78
N ILE A 81 -9.84 9.36 -6.14
CA ILE A 81 -9.98 9.37 -4.68
C ILE A 81 -8.90 8.49 -4.03
N CYS A 82 -8.69 7.27 -4.55
CA CYS A 82 -7.66 6.35 -4.07
C CYS A 82 -6.26 6.97 -4.23
N MET A 83 -5.96 7.54 -5.40
CA MET A 83 -4.67 8.18 -5.67
C MET A 83 -4.41 9.35 -4.72
N ALA A 84 -5.39 10.24 -4.53
CA ALA A 84 -5.27 11.35 -3.60
C ALA A 84 -4.99 10.85 -2.17
N SER A 85 -5.71 9.84 -1.71
CA SER A 85 -5.53 9.26 -0.37
C SER A 85 -4.12 8.70 -0.17
N VAL A 86 -3.61 7.94 -1.14
CA VAL A 86 -2.28 7.34 -1.08
C VAL A 86 -1.17 8.41 -1.16
N VAL A 87 -1.33 9.42 -1.99
CA VAL A 87 -0.37 10.55 -2.09
C VAL A 87 -0.33 11.34 -0.78
N ILE A 88 -1.47 11.63 -0.17
CA ILE A 88 -1.52 12.30 1.13
C ILE A 88 -0.84 11.44 2.21
N PHE A 89 -1.08 10.13 2.23
CA PHE A 89 -0.42 9.23 3.16
C PHE A 89 1.11 9.22 2.95
N LEU A 90 1.57 9.24 1.70
CA LEU A 90 2.98 9.35 1.35
C LEU A 90 3.60 10.66 1.89
N ILE A 91 2.93 11.79 1.70
CA ILE A 91 3.40 13.09 2.20
C ILE A 91 3.48 13.09 3.74
N LEU A 92 2.45 12.57 4.41
CA LEU A 92 2.42 12.48 5.87
C LEU A 92 3.45 11.50 6.45
N SER A 93 3.95 10.57 5.64
CA SER A 93 5.01 9.66 6.05
C SER A 93 6.37 10.35 6.27
N ILE A 94 6.61 11.48 5.58
CA ILE A 94 7.87 12.22 5.69
C ILE A 94 8.12 12.73 7.12
N PRO A 95 7.24 13.53 7.74
CA PRO A 95 7.45 13.99 9.12
C PRO A 95 7.52 12.84 10.12
N ILE A 96 6.77 11.75 9.92
CA ILE A 96 6.85 10.58 10.79
C ILE A 96 8.24 9.95 10.73
N SER A 97 8.82 9.82 9.54
CA SER A 97 10.16 9.24 9.39
C SER A 97 11.28 10.14 9.96
N LEU A 98 11.12 11.47 9.89
CA LEU A 98 12.10 12.42 10.41
C LEU A 98 12.06 12.52 11.93
N LEU A 99 10.88 12.54 12.51
CA LEU A 99 10.67 12.72 13.95
C LEU A 99 10.84 11.43 14.76
N GLY A 100 10.69 10.25 14.13
CA GLY A 100 10.81 8.95 14.78
C GLY A 100 9.92 8.75 16.00
N PRO A 101 8.62 9.12 15.94
CA PRO A 101 7.74 9.02 17.09
C PRO A 101 7.64 7.57 17.60
N ASN A 102 7.28 7.41 18.87
CA ASN A 102 7.29 6.12 19.55
C ASN A 102 8.65 5.41 19.47
N ARG A 103 9.75 6.17 19.60
CA ARG A 103 11.13 5.66 19.51
C ARG A 103 11.42 4.97 18.15
N GLY A 104 10.87 5.50 17.07
CA GLY A 104 11.02 4.96 15.72
C GLY A 104 10.05 3.84 15.35
N PHE A 105 9.25 3.34 16.30
CA PHE A 105 8.27 2.27 16.05
C PHE A 105 7.22 2.66 15.00
N ALA A 106 6.88 3.95 14.90
CA ALA A 106 5.91 4.45 13.93
C ALA A 106 6.31 4.16 12.47
N LEU A 107 7.61 3.99 12.17
CA LEU A 107 8.04 3.58 10.83
C LEU A 107 7.54 2.19 10.40
N LEU A 108 7.25 1.30 11.34
CA LEU A 108 6.73 -0.03 11.00
C LEU A 108 5.37 0.03 10.29
N TRP A 109 4.59 1.09 10.51
CA TRP A 109 3.32 1.30 9.81
C TRP A 109 3.50 1.48 8.31
N PHE A 110 4.67 1.93 7.86
CA PHE A 110 4.92 2.08 6.43
C PHE A 110 5.16 0.77 5.69
N PHE A 111 5.31 -0.36 6.39
CA PHE A 111 5.20 -1.67 5.75
C PHE A 111 3.79 -1.94 5.19
N LEU A 112 2.77 -1.21 5.64
CA LEU A 112 1.45 -1.25 5.02
C LEU A 112 1.40 -0.51 3.67
N MET A 113 2.35 0.39 3.40
CA MET A 113 2.37 1.21 2.18
C MET A 113 2.33 0.38 0.89
N PRO A 114 3.14 -0.67 0.70
CA PRO A 114 3.06 -1.53 -0.47
C PRO A 114 1.70 -2.21 -0.63
N ILE A 115 1.14 -2.71 0.48
CA ILE A 115 -0.18 -3.36 0.45
C ILE A 115 -1.25 -2.35 0.05
N VAL A 116 -1.34 -1.24 0.78
CA VAL A 116 -2.37 -0.21 0.56
C VAL A 116 -2.28 0.38 -0.85
N SER A 117 -1.07 0.72 -1.31
CA SER A 117 -0.91 1.31 -2.64
C SER A 117 -1.25 0.33 -3.76
N ILE A 118 -0.88 -0.97 -3.65
CA ILE A 118 -1.19 -1.97 -4.68
C ILE A 118 -2.68 -2.31 -4.67
N VAL A 119 -3.30 -2.46 -3.50
CA VAL A 119 -4.74 -2.75 -3.40
C VAL A 119 -5.59 -1.58 -3.91
N LEU A 120 -5.22 -0.33 -3.57
CA LEU A 120 -6.02 0.84 -3.95
C LEU A 120 -5.76 1.34 -5.38
N LEU A 121 -4.54 1.20 -5.89
CA LEU A 121 -4.14 1.79 -7.18
C LEU A 121 -3.84 0.74 -8.25
N GLY A 122 -3.79 -0.55 -7.86
CA GLY A 122 -3.29 -1.61 -8.71
C GLY A 122 -1.77 -1.58 -8.87
N MET A 123 -1.22 -2.62 -9.50
CA MET A 123 0.23 -2.75 -9.76
C MET A 123 0.82 -1.57 -10.56
N PRO A 124 0.14 -1.05 -11.62
CA PRO A 124 0.72 -0.02 -12.47
C PRO A 124 1.13 1.25 -11.72
N PHE A 125 0.38 1.63 -10.70
CA PHE A 125 0.61 2.83 -9.91
C PHE A 125 1.04 2.53 -8.48
N GLY A 126 0.60 1.41 -7.92
CA GLY A 126 0.97 0.99 -6.57
C GLY A 126 2.45 0.67 -6.42
N ILE A 127 3.07 0.03 -7.42
CA ILE A 127 4.51 -0.27 -7.41
C ILE A 127 5.37 1.02 -7.45
N PRO A 128 5.14 1.98 -8.37
CA PRO A 128 5.87 3.25 -8.36
C PRO A 128 5.71 4.03 -7.05
N VAL A 129 4.52 4.07 -6.48
CA VAL A 129 4.27 4.78 -5.21
C VAL A 129 5.02 4.12 -4.05
N SER A 130 4.91 2.80 -3.89
CA SER A 130 5.65 2.05 -2.87
C SER A 130 7.16 2.18 -3.07
N GLY A 131 7.61 2.08 -4.32
CA GLY A 131 9.01 2.22 -4.70
C GLY A 131 9.56 3.61 -4.39
N SER A 132 8.78 4.68 -4.60
CA SER A 132 9.21 6.05 -4.28
C SER A 132 9.46 6.23 -2.78
N PHE A 133 8.61 5.66 -1.92
CA PHE A 133 8.85 5.65 -0.49
C PHE A 133 10.07 4.79 -0.12
N GLY A 134 10.25 3.62 -0.73
CA GLY A 134 11.43 2.78 -0.54
C GLY A 134 12.73 3.49 -0.92
N ILE A 135 12.74 4.23 -2.03
CA ILE A 135 13.87 5.06 -2.45
C ILE A 135 14.11 6.18 -1.42
N TYR A 136 13.05 6.89 -1.00
CA TYR A 136 13.14 7.94 0.01
C TYR A 136 13.80 7.43 1.30
N ILE A 137 13.32 6.34 1.88
CA ILE A 137 13.88 5.77 3.11
C ILE A 137 15.33 5.28 2.91
N THR A 138 15.63 4.67 1.76
CA THR A 138 16.98 4.20 1.45
C THR A 138 17.96 5.38 1.37
N VAL A 139 17.56 6.45 0.68
CA VAL A 139 18.38 7.66 0.57
C VAL A 139 18.55 8.32 1.94
N MET A 140 17.46 8.49 2.70
CA MET A 140 17.54 9.12 4.02
C MET A 140 18.44 8.35 5.01
N PHE A 141 18.42 7.02 4.97
CA PHE A 141 19.14 6.21 5.95
C PHE A 141 20.59 5.89 5.56
N TYR A 142 20.88 5.75 4.26
CA TYR A 142 22.20 5.33 3.79
C TYR A 142 23.11 6.47 3.32
N THR A 143 22.57 7.69 3.17
CA THR A 143 23.36 8.84 2.72
C THR A 143 23.66 9.82 3.87
N PRO A 144 24.50 10.84 3.66
CA PRO A 144 24.71 11.92 4.62
C PRO A 144 23.43 12.66 5.04
N LEU A 145 22.31 12.50 4.29
CA LEU A 145 21.01 13.07 4.62
C LEU A 145 20.42 12.54 5.93
N LYS A 146 20.97 11.45 6.48
CA LYS A 146 20.62 10.99 7.83
C LYS A 146 20.82 12.07 8.91
N GLY A 147 21.65 13.07 8.65
CA GLY A 147 21.79 14.25 9.51
C GLY A 147 20.54 15.14 9.59
N LEU A 148 19.57 14.96 8.69
CA LEU A 148 18.26 15.62 8.75
C LEU A 148 17.26 14.89 9.65
N LEU A 149 17.58 13.66 10.09
CA LEU A 149 16.75 12.91 11.02
C LEU A 149 16.81 13.59 12.39
N ILE A 150 15.67 13.95 12.93
CA ILE A 150 15.54 14.57 14.26
C ILE A 150 15.68 13.50 15.34
N TYR A 151 15.17 12.30 15.06
CA TYR A 151 15.30 11.16 15.93
C TYR A 151 16.59 10.39 15.63
N ASP A 152 17.36 10.07 16.67
CA ASP A 152 18.57 9.27 16.55
C ASP A 152 18.22 7.77 16.51
N TYR A 153 18.02 7.28 15.29
CA TYR A 153 17.72 5.87 15.08
C TYR A 153 18.91 4.98 15.40
N PRO A 154 18.71 3.84 16.08
CA PRO A 154 19.78 2.87 16.30
C PRO A 154 20.42 2.43 14.97
N LYS A 155 21.76 2.22 14.96
CA LYS A 155 22.51 1.88 13.74
C LYS A 155 21.97 0.66 13.01
N TYR A 156 21.56 -0.38 13.77
CA TYR A 156 20.95 -1.58 13.17
C TYR A 156 19.62 -1.28 12.50
N TYR A 157 18.83 -0.33 13.03
CA TYR A 157 17.56 0.08 12.43
C TYR A 157 17.79 0.79 11.09
N LEU A 158 18.73 1.73 11.06
CA LEU A 158 19.11 2.43 9.84
C LEU A 158 19.57 1.47 8.73
N PHE A 159 20.27 0.39 9.13
CA PHE A 159 20.79 -0.58 8.17
C PHE A 159 19.73 -1.57 7.68
N TYR A 160 18.95 -2.16 8.59
CA TYR A 160 18.05 -3.25 8.22
C TYR A 160 16.69 -2.79 7.72
N TYR A 161 16.20 -1.63 8.16
CA TYR A 161 14.86 -1.18 7.80
C TYR A 161 14.65 -1.04 6.27
N PRO A 162 15.54 -0.40 5.49
CA PRO A 162 15.38 -0.32 4.05
C PRO A 162 15.41 -1.71 3.38
N ILE A 163 16.28 -2.62 3.85
CA ILE A 163 16.37 -3.98 3.31
C ILE A 163 15.05 -4.73 3.52
N PHE A 164 14.51 -4.69 4.74
CA PHE A 164 13.23 -5.32 5.06
C PHE A 164 12.08 -4.69 4.29
N TYR A 165 12.07 -3.37 4.14
CA TYR A 165 11.05 -2.68 3.36
C TYR A 165 11.03 -3.16 1.90
N TRP A 166 12.18 -3.19 1.23
CA TRP A 166 12.29 -3.68 -0.14
C TRP A 166 11.93 -5.15 -0.28
N SER A 167 12.37 -6.00 0.66
CA SER A 167 12.00 -7.40 0.69
C SER A 167 10.49 -7.58 0.82
N PHE A 168 9.86 -6.76 1.65
CA PHE A 168 8.41 -6.77 1.83
C PHE A 168 7.67 -6.29 0.58
N CYS A 169 8.14 -5.24 -0.08
CA CYS A 169 7.59 -4.80 -1.38
C CYS A 169 7.60 -5.94 -2.41
N ILE A 170 8.71 -6.66 -2.51
CA ILE A 170 8.83 -7.80 -3.43
C ILE A 170 7.81 -8.89 -3.08
N ILE A 171 7.68 -9.24 -1.79
CA ILE A 171 6.71 -10.25 -1.34
C ILE A 171 5.29 -9.83 -1.71
N VAL A 172 4.90 -8.57 -1.44
CA VAL A 172 3.55 -8.07 -1.74
C VAL A 172 3.27 -8.12 -3.25
N VAL A 173 4.22 -7.68 -4.09
CA VAL A 173 4.08 -7.75 -5.55
C VAL A 173 3.93 -9.19 -6.03
N VAL A 174 4.73 -10.11 -5.51
CA VAL A 174 4.65 -11.53 -5.86
C VAL A 174 3.30 -12.12 -5.46
N MET A 175 2.84 -11.85 -4.24
CA MET A 175 1.53 -12.31 -3.76
C MET A 175 0.38 -11.76 -4.60
N ASP A 176 0.42 -10.49 -4.98
CA ASP A 176 -0.61 -9.87 -5.82
C ASP A 176 -0.66 -10.51 -7.22
N ILE A 177 0.51 -10.79 -7.83
CA ILE A 177 0.60 -11.52 -9.10
C ILE A 177 -0.04 -12.91 -8.99
N PHE A 178 0.24 -13.66 -7.92
CA PHE A 178 -0.35 -14.98 -7.71
C PHE A 178 -1.85 -14.91 -7.51
N TYR A 179 -2.33 -13.97 -6.71
CA TYR A 179 -3.74 -13.79 -6.43
C TYR A 179 -4.54 -13.45 -7.70
N LYS A 180 -4.08 -12.48 -8.48
CA LYS A 180 -4.74 -12.06 -9.73
C LYS A 180 -4.74 -13.16 -10.76
N ARG A 181 -3.65 -13.92 -10.85
CA ARG A 181 -3.61 -15.07 -11.74
C ARG A 181 -4.61 -16.15 -11.33
N TYR A 182 -4.78 -16.37 -10.04
CA TYR A 182 -5.80 -17.29 -9.55
C TYR A 182 -7.19 -16.81 -9.97
N GLN A 183 -7.49 -15.52 -9.83
CA GLN A 183 -8.76 -14.93 -10.29
C GLN A 183 -8.97 -15.11 -11.81
N MET A 184 -7.96 -14.79 -12.62
CA MET A 184 -8.02 -14.98 -14.07
C MET A 184 -8.37 -16.44 -14.46
N ASN A 185 -7.74 -17.40 -13.81
CA ASN A 185 -8.02 -18.81 -14.07
C ASN A 185 -9.44 -19.22 -13.66
N GLN A 186 -9.98 -18.65 -12.57
CA GLN A 186 -11.35 -18.90 -12.13
C GLN A 186 -12.36 -18.33 -13.15
N GLU A 187 -12.17 -17.10 -13.60
CA GLU A 187 -13.04 -16.49 -14.62
C GLU A 187 -13.01 -17.25 -15.95
N GLU A 188 -11.83 -17.78 -16.34
CA GLU A 188 -11.73 -18.59 -17.55
C GLU A 188 -12.48 -19.91 -17.43
N ASN A 189 -12.39 -20.57 -16.28
CA ASN A 189 -13.13 -21.79 -15.98
C ASN A 189 -14.64 -21.55 -15.96
N GLU A 190 -15.13 -20.47 -15.34
CA GLU A 190 -16.53 -20.10 -15.32
C GLU A 190 -17.07 -19.87 -16.75
N ARG A 191 -16.34 -19.11 -17.56
CA ARG A 191 -16.71 -18.86 -18.96
C ARG A 191 -16.74 -20.13 -19.82
N SER A 192 -15.86 -21.11 -19.53
CA SER A 192 -15.88 -22.38 -20.25
C SER A 192 -17.11 -23.21 -19.89
N LEU A 193 -17.47 -23.26 -18.60
CA LEU A 193 -18.68 -23.94 -18.13
C LEU A 193 -19.97 -23.33 -18.70
N GLU A 194 -20.06 -21.99 -18.76
CA GLU A 194 -21.19 -21.30 -19.36
C GLU A 194 -21.36 -21.62 -20.86
N ARG A 195 -20.25 -21.74 -21.59
CA ARG A 195 -20.30 -22.16 -23.03
C ARG A 195 -20.81 -23.58 -23.19
N ASP A 196 -20.29 -24.51 -22.39
CA ASP A 196 -20.68 -25.92 -22.45
C ASP A 196 -22.17 -26.09 -22.13
N VAL A 197 -22.72 -25.30 -21.18
CA VAL A 197 -24.15 -25.29 -20.85
C VAL A 197 -25.01 -24.67 -21.98
N THR A 198 -24.47 -23.70 -22.71
CA THR A 198 -25.22 -23.01 -23.80
C THR A 198 -25.24 -23.83 -25.08
N GLU A 199 -24.24 -24.72 -25.26
CA GLU A 199 -24.13 -25.58 -26.44
C GLU A 199 -24.87 -26.94 -26.29
N ALA A 200 -25.29 -27.30 -25.06
CA ALA A 200 -26.04 -28.53 -24.75
C ALA A 200 -27.55 -28.32 -24.82
#